data_4a4693d3dc337786d147a1403344f282
#
_entry.id   4a4693d3dc337786d147a1403344f282
#
_cell.length_a   1.000
_cell.length_b   1.000
_cell.length_c   1.000
_cell.angle_alpha   90.00
_cell.angle_beta   90.00
_cell.angle_gamma   90.00
#
_symmetry.space_group_name_H-M   'P 1'
#
loop_
_entity.id
_entity.type
_entity.pdbx_description
1 polymer ?
#
loop_
_entity_poly.entity_id
_entity_poly.type
_entity_poly.pdbx_seq_one_letter_code
_entity_poly.pdbx_strand_id
1 'polypeptide(L)'
;MIFSLVATKEITVTSQGEITPTSVIASIQSTSDNPILANHLVANQVVEKGDLLIKYSETMEESQKTALETQLQRLEKQKEGLGILKQSLEKATDLFSSEDEFGYHNTFMNFTKQSHDIELGISKTNTEVSNQANLTNSSSSAIEQEITKVQQQIGEYQELRDTIVNKRARLPTGNPHQSILNRYLIASQEQTQGTAEEPFLSQINQSIAGLESSIASLKIQQAGIGSVATYDNSLATKIEVLRTQFLQTASQQQLTVENQLTELKVQLDQATQRLGNNTLTAPSKGIVHLNSEFEGKNRIPTGTEIAQIFPVITDTREVLITYYVSSDYLPLLDKGQTVRLKLEKIGNHGTTIIGQLQTIDQTPTRTEQGNLFKPQLFTPNLKTIQNPCLSLDPGWFLFHPMGVFY
;
A
#
# COMPACT_ATOMS: atom_id res chain seq x y z
N MET A 1 -3.70 83.27 -43.50
CA MET A 1 -3.96 81.88 -43.87
C MET A 1 -3.26 80.83 -42.90
N ILE A 2 -3.20 81.07 -41.59
CA ILE A 2 -2.57 80.16 -40.61
C ILE A 2 -3.60 79.57 -39.63
N PHE A 3 -4.81 80.15 -39.58
CA PHE A 3 -5.87 79.68 -38.65
C PHE A 3 -6.56 78.38 -39.05
N SER A 4 -6.40 77.91 -40.26
CA SER A 4 -7.08 76.75 -40.80
C SER A 4 -6.36 75.45 -40.54
N LEU A 5 -5.13 75.46 -40.00
CA LEU A 5 -4.32 74.22 -39.75
C LEU A 5 -4.41 73.69 -38.34
N VAL A 6 -5.13 74.34 -37.43
CA VAL A 6 -5.23 73.95 -36.00
C VAL A 6 -6.69 73.85 -35.54
N ALA A 7 -7.66 73.92 -36.45
CA ALA A 7 -9.07 73.77 -36.09
C ALA A 7 -9.45 72.28 -35.95
N THR A 8 -9.58 71.81 -34.73
CA THR A 8 -10.15 70.53 -34.43
C THR A 8 -11.68 70.58 -34.40
N LYS A 9 -12.35 69.69 -35.13
CA LYS A 9 -13.81 69.58 -35.13
C LYS A 9 -14.23 68.57 -34.09
N GLU A 10 -14.96 68.99 -33.08
CA GLU A 10 -15.57 68.15 -32.13
C GLU A 10 -16.83 67.50 -32.72
N ILE A 11 -16.91 66.16 -32.66
CA ILE A 11 -18.05 65.42 -33.12
C ILE A 11 -18.73 64.84 -31.90
N THR A 12 -19.98 65.18 -31.64
CA THR A 12 -20.78 64.69 -30.54
C THR A 12 -21.73 63.58 -31.02
N VAL A 13 -21.68 62.40 -30.43
CA VAL A 13 -22.58 61.30 -30.75
C VAL A 13 -23.32 60.89 -29.46
N THR A 14 -24.64 60.88 -29.55
CA THR A 14 -25.47 60.39 -28.44
C THR A 14 -25.55 58.85 -28.52
N SER A 15 -25.21 58.15 -27.44
CA SER A 15 -25.20 56.70 -27.39
C SER A 15 -25.62 56.17 -26.01
N GLN A 16 -26.11 54.94 -26.02
CA GLN A 16 -26.30 54.17 -24.77
C GLN A 16 -25.09 53.30 -24.54
N GLY A 17 -24.71 53.13 -23.30
CA GLY A 17 -23.56 52.30 -22.93
C GLY A 17 -23.65 51.81 -21.50
N GLU A 18 -22.72 50.96 -21.18
CA GLU A 18 -22.60 50.26 -19.89
C GLU A 18 -21.22 50.49 -19.31
N ILE A 19 -21.17 50.76 -18.00
CA ILE A 19 -19.91 50.87 -17.25
C ILE A 19 -19.74 49.53 -16.52
N THR A 20 -18.69 48.81 -16.89
CA THR A 20 -18.33 47.55 -16.23
C THR A 20 -16.96 47.70 -15.54
N PRO A 21 -16.79 47.19 -14.33
CA PRO A 21 -15.48 47.14 -13.71
C PRO A 21 -14.57 46.20 -14.52
N THR A 22 -13.29 46.53 -14.61
CA THR A 22 -12.28 45.68 -15.27
C THR A 22 -12.00 44.40 -14.48
N SER A 23 -12.32 44.38 -13.19
CA SER A 23 -12.23 43.21 -12.33
C SER A 23 -13.41 42.25 -12.54
N VAL A 24 -13.11 40.97 -12.51
CA VAL A 24 -14.10 39.92 -12.78
C VAL A 24 -15.20 39.89 -11.71
N ILE A 25 -16.46 39.88 -12.17
CA ILE A 25 -17.62 39.59 -11.29
C ILE A 25 -17.53 38.14 -10.84
N ALA A 26 -17.53 37.90 -9.52
CA ALA A 26 -17.48 36.55 -9.00
C ALA A 26 -18.89 35.99 -8.87
N SER A 27 -19.19 34.95 -9.64
CA SER A 27 -20.42 34.14 -9.46
C SER A 27 -20.31 33.28 -8.23
N ILE A 28 -21.29 33.33 -7.35
CA ILE A 28 -21.40 32.56 -6.14
C ILE A 28 -22.41 31.44 -6.37
N GLN A 29 -21.92 30.22 -6.36
CA GLN A 29 -22.75 29.03 -6.57
C GLN A 29 -22.88 28.23 -5.28
N SER A 30 -24.03 27.58 -5.09
CA SER A 30 -24.22 26.62 -4.00
C SER A 30 -23.18 25.51 -4.08
N THR A 31 -22.52 25.22 -2.97
CA THR A 31 -21.48 24.19 -2.87
C THR A 31 -21.98 22.87 -2.27
N SER A 32 -23.22 22.86 -1.75
CA SER A 32 -23.80 21.69 -1.10
C SER A 32 -25.31 21.60 -1.33
N ASP A 33 -25.82 20.36 -1.42
CA ASP A 33 -27.26 20.06 -1.46
C ASP A 33 -27.90 19.97 -0.05
N ASN A 34 -27.08 20.16 0.98
CA ASN A 34 -27.52 20.04 2.37
C ASN A 34 -28.42 21.21 2.80
N PRO A 35 -29.22 21.06 3.85
CA PRO A 35 -29.98 22.15 4.42
C PRO A 35 -29.06 23.30 4.88
N ILE A 36 -29.49 24.52 4.62
CA ILE A 36 -28.79 25.74 5.08
C ILE A 36 -29.03 25.91 6.58
N LEU A 37 -27.96 25.95 7.37
CA LEU A 37 -27.99 26.25 8.81
C LEU A 37 -27.91 27.74 9.09
N ALA A 38 -27.08 28.45 8.36
CA ALA A 38 -26.94 29.90 8.48
C ALA A 38 -26.76 30.52 7.08
N ASN A 39 -27.50 31.58 6.83
CA ASN A 39 -27.39 32.37 5.60
C ASN A 39 -27.03 33.80 5.99
N HIS A 40 -25.85 34.26 5.57
CA HIS A 40 -25.32 35.60 5.80
C HIS A 40 -25.35 36.44 4.52
N LEU A 41 -25.91 35.91 3.44
CA LEU A 41 -26.07 36.65 2.18
C LEU A 41 -27.16 37.71 2.32
N VAL A 42 -26.78 38.96 2.24
CA VAL A 42 -27.69 40.11 2.24
C VAL A 42 -27.45 40.93 0.95
N ALA A 43 -28.51 41.27 0.25
CA ALA A 43 -28.42 42.10 -0.95
C ALA A 43 -27.78 43.46 -0.64
N ASN A 44 -26.89 43.91 -1.51
CA ASN A 44 -26.14 45.17 -1.40
C ASN A 44 -25.17 45.29 -0.21
N GLN A 45 -24.88 44.17 0.48
CA GLN A 45 -23.88 44.16 1.54
C GLN A 45 -22.46 44.11 0.93
N VAL A 46 -21.54 44.82 1.54
CA VAL A 46 -20.10 44.73 1.22
C VAL A 46 -19.55 43.53 2.02
N VAL A 47 -18.84 42.65 1.30
CA VAL A 47 -18.13 41.50 1.88
C VAL A 47 -16.66 41.58 1.59
N GLU A 48 -15.84 41.06 2.48
CA GLU A 48 -14.40 40.89 2.30
C GLU A 48 -14.11 39.45 1.84
N LYS A 49 -12.94 39.25 1.22
CA LYS A 49 -12.51 37.87 0.84
C LYS A 49 -12.40 36.97 2.06
N GLY A 50 -13.09 35.84 2.02
CA GLY A 50 -13.09 34.84 3.10
C GLY A 50 -14.27 34.98 4.07
N ASP A 51 -15.11 36.02 3.94
CA ASP A 51 -16.31 36.16 4.77
C ASP A 51 -17.25 34.98 4.54
N LEU A 52 -17.84 34.48 5.63
CA LEU A 52 -18.81 33.39 5.59
C LEU A 52 -20.12 33.88 4.96
N LEU A 53 -20.51 33.25 3.85
CA LEU A 53 -21.75 33.57 3.15
C LEU A 53 -22.88 32.61 3.52
N ILE A 54 -22.62 31.29 3.41
CA ILE A 54 -23.60 30.26 3.78
C ILE A 54 -22.88 29.16 4.55
N LYS A 55 -23.52 28.68 5.61
CA LYS A 55 -23.17 27.45 6.32
C LYS A 55 -24.27 26.42 6.11
N TYR A 56 -23.90 25.26 5.56
CA TYR A 56 -24.79 24.12 5.38
C TYR A 56 -24.67 23.14 6.57
N SER A 57 -25.62 22.21 6.68
CA SER A 57 -25.56 21.13 7.69
C SER A 57 -24.40 20.17 7.41
N GLU A 58 -23.60 19.89 8.42
CA GLU A 58 -22.40 19.05 8.34
C GLU A 58 -22.60 17.67 9.00
N THR A 59 -23.75 17.44 9.64
CA THR A 59 -23.95 16.28 10.52
C THR A 59 -23.72 14.93 9.85
N MET A 60 -24.12 14.80 8.60
CA MET A 60 -23.99 13.54 7.85
C MET A 60 -22.54 13.29 7.44
N GLU A 61 -21.89 14.29 6.89
CA GLU A 61 -20.50 14.24 6.43
C GLU A 61 -19.53 14.06 7.59
N GLU A 62 -19.80 14.72 8.71
CA GLU A 62 -19.00 14.59 9.93
C GLU A 62 -19.10 13.19 10.54
N SER A 63 -20.30 12.62 10.58
CA SER A 63 -20.51 11.23 10.99
C SER A 63 -19.81 10.24 10.07
N GLN A 64 -19.88 10.45 8.74
CA GLN A 64 -19.19 9.62 7.76
C GLN A 64 -17.67 9.71 7.92
N LYS A 65 -17.12 10.92 8.07
CA LYS A 65 -15.69 11.14 8.31
C LYS A 65 -15.23 10.41 9.57
N THR A 66 -15.93 10.55 10.68
CA THR A 66 -15.59 9.89 11.95
C THR A 66 -15.62 8.37 11.83
N ALA A 67 -16.59 7.80 11.11
CA ALA A 67 -16.65 6.36 10.84
C ALA A 67 -15.45 5.88 10.03
N LEU A 68 -15.05 6.62 8.97
CA LEU A 68 -13.89 6.32 8.16
C LEU A 68 -12.57 6.43 8.95
N GLU A 69 -12.43 7.44 9.82
CA GLU A 69 -11.28 7.61 10.71
C GLU A 69 -11.15 6.43 11.69
N THR A 70 -12.26 5.96 12.24
CA THR A 70 -12.28 4.79 13.11
C THR A 70 -11.84 3.52 12.39
N GLN A 71 -12.31 3.31 11.16
CA GLN A 71 -11.90 2.19 10.33
C GLN A 71 -10.41 2.27 9.96
N LEU A 72 -9.91 3.48 9.65
CA LEU A 72 -8.51 3.73 9.36
C LEU A 72 -7.62 3.31 10.53
N GLN A 73 -7.94 3.77 11.75
CA GLN A 73 -7.20 3.41 12.96
C GLN A 73 -7.16 1.90 13.20
N ARG A 74 -8.28 1.20 12.94
CA ARG A 74 -8.35 -0.25 13.07
C ARG A 74 -7.44 -0.97 12.07
N LEU A 75 -7.44 -0.55 10.81
CA LEU A 75 -6.56 -1.13 9.79
C LEU A 75 -5.08 -0.81 10.04
N GLU A 76 -4.76 0.35 10.59
CA GLU A 76 -3.39 0.70 10.99
C GLU A 76 -2.89 -0.21 12.11
N LYS A 77 -3.70 -0.45 13.15
CA LYS A 77 -3.39 -1.44 14.21
C LYS A 77 -3.23 -2.85 13.64
N GLN A 78 -4.07 -3.23 12.69
CA GLN A 78 -3.97 -4.52 12.01
C GLN A 78 -2.66 -4.65 11.23
N LYS A 79 -2.25 -3.61 10.51
CA LYS A 79 -0.96 -3.56 9.82
C LYS A 79 0.23 -3.68 10.79
N GLU A 80 0.16 -2.99 11.93
CA GLU A 80 1.18 -3.06 12.98
C GLU A 80 1.30 -4.49 13.54
N GLY A 81 0.17 -5.12 13.89
CA GLY A 81 0.14 -6.50 14.37
C GLY A 81 0.73 -7.49 13.37
N LEU A 82 0.44 -7.34 12.06
CA LEU A 82 1.06 -8.13 10.99
C LEU A 82 2.58 -7.90 10.91
N GLY A 83 3.03 -6.67 11.12
CA GLY A 83 4.46 -6.35 11.20
C GLY A 83 5.16 -7.07 12.35
N ILE A 84 4.53 -7.11 13.53
CA ILE A 84 5.02 -7.84 14.71
C ILE A 84 5.05 -9.35 14.44
N LEU A 85 3.98 -9.90 13.83
CA LEU A 85 3.93 -11.31 13.44
C LEU A 85 5.10 -11.70 12.53
N LYS A 86 5.34 -10.93 11.47
CA LYS A 86 6.44 -11.19 10.52
C LYS A 86 7.79 -11.18 11.22
N GLN A 87 8.06 -10.18 12.05
CA GLN A 87 9.30 -10.08 12.79
C GLN A 87 9.46 -11.23 13.79
N SER A 88 8.36 -11.65 14.44
CA SER A 88 8.37 -12.79 15.36
C SER A 88 8.70 -14.11 14.65
N LEU A 89 8.12 -14.31 13.44
CA LEU A 89 8.41 -15.48 12.60
C LEU A 89 9.86 -15.49 12.11
N GLU A 90 10.39 -14.33 11.65
CA GLU A 90 11.77 -14.19 11.17
C GLU A 90 12.79 -14.47 12.27
N LYS A 91 12.55 -13.94 13.48
CA LYS A 91 13.45 -14.10 14.63
C LYS A 91 13.19 -15.39 15.41
N ALA A 92 12.13 -16.13 15.09
CA ALA A 92 11.65 -17.27 15.88
C ALA A 92 11.48 -16.92 17.38
N THR A 93 11.05 -15.69 17.66
CA THR A 93 10.91 -15.15 19.02
C THR A 93 9.59 -14.42 19.13
N ASP A 94 8.86 -14.63 20.20
CA ASP A 94 7.62 -13.89 20.47
C ASP A 94 7.93 -12.44 20.80
N LEU A 95 7.45 -11.53 19.95
CA LEU A 95 7.57 -10.09 20.10
C LEU A 95 6.25 -9.42 20.51
N PHE A 96 5.17 -10.19 20.68
CA PHE A 96 3.92 -9.65 21.17
C PHE A 96 4.01 -9.37 22.68
N SER A 97 3.62 -8.16 23.07
CA SER A 97 3.57 -7.75 24.48
C SER A 97 2.28 -8.15 25.18
N SER A 98 1.23 -8.44 24.42
CA SER A 98 -0.09 -8.84 24.86
C SER A 98 -0.83 -9.57 23.75
N GLU A 99 -1.98 -10.19 24.08
CA GLU A 99 -2.89 -10.71 23.06
C GLU A 99 -3.35 -9.57 22.14
N ASP A 100 -3.26 -9.80 20.83
CA ASP A 100 -3.71 -8.84 19.84
C ASP A 100 -5.17 -9.10 19.42
N GLU A 101 -5.87 -8.02 19.04
CA GLU A 101 -7.30 -8.06 18.64
C GLU A 101 -7.54 -8.91 17.38
N PHE A 102 -6.49 -9.15 16.56
CA PHE A 102 -6.59 -9.78 15.24
C PHE A 102 -6.15 -11.26 15.23
N GLY A 103 -5.65 -11.79 16.36
CA GLY A 103 -5.23 -13.17 16.52
C GLY A 103 -3.85 -13.49 15.92
N TYR A 104 -3.02 -12.50 15.67
CA TYR A 104 -1.67 -12.71 15.12
C TYR A 104 -0.72 -13.34 16.12
N HIS A 105 -0.86 -13.02 17.41
CA HIS A 105 -0.15 -13.73 18.47
C HIS A 105 -0.46 -15.24 18.46
N ASN A 106 -1.74 -15.60 18.34
CA ASN A 106 -2.15 -17.00 18.22
C ASN A 106 -1.57 -17.67 16.97
N THR A 107 -1.44 -16.92 15.87
CA THR A 107 -0.81 -17.42 14.64
C THR A 107 0.67 -17.75 14.87
N PHE A 108 1.40 -16.88 15.58
CA PHE A 108 2.78 -17.16 15.98
C PHE A 108 2.90 -18.36 16.92
N MET A 109 2.03 -18.45 17.91
CA MET A 109 1.99 -19.60 18.83
C MET A 109 1.72 -20.93 18.10
N ASN A 110 0.88 -20.90 17.06
CA ASN A 110 0.63 -22.06 16.21
C ASN A 110 1.88 -22.47 15.41
N PHE A 111 2.61 -21.50 14.84
CA PHE A 111 3.91 -21.75 14.21
C PHE A 111 4.89 -22.41 15.18
N THR A 112 5.03 -21.88 16.40
CA THR A 112 5.93 -22.43 17.44
C THR A 112 5.56 -23.85 17.80
N LYS A 113 4.27 -24.15 17.98
CA LYS A 113 3.77 -25.49 18.28
C LYS A 113 4.08 -26.47 17.15
N GLN A 114 3.80 -26.11 15.90
CA GLN A 114 4.09 -26.97 14.75
C GLN A 114 5.59 -27.20 14.58
N SER A 115 6.43 -26.18 14.84
CA SER A 115 7.89 -26.31 14.83
C SER A 115 8.36 -27.33 15.88
N HIS A 116 7.80 -27.27 17.08
CA HIS A 116 8.11 -28.22 18.15
C HIS A 116 7.65 -29.64 17.83
N ASP A 117 6.48 -29.82 17.24
CA ASP A 117 5.97 -31.11 16.79
C ASP A 117 6.90 -31.78 15.74
N ILE A 118 7.45 -30.97 14.80
CA ILE A 118 8.46 -31.39 13.82
C ILE A 118 9.74 -31.85 14.54
N GLU A 119 10.23 -31.07 15.52
CA GLU A 119 11.42 -31.38 16.30
C GLU A 119 11.27 -32.72 17.07
N LEU A 120 10.14 -32.88 17.76
CA LEU A 120 9.84 -34.11 18.48
C LEU A 120 9.75 -35.31 17.54
N GLY A 121 9.11 -35.17 16.38
CA GLY A 121 9.01 -36.20 15.36
C GLY A 121 10.37 -36.68 14.87
N ILE A 122 11.25 -35.77 14.52
CA ILE A 122 12.62 -36.09 14.07
C ILE A 122 13.46 -36.68 15.20
N SER A 123 13.36 -36.13 16.41
CA SER A 123 14.07 -36.65 17.58
C SER A 123 13.67 -38.10 17.88
N LYS A 124 12.38 -38.42 17.81
CA LYS A 124 11.87 -39.79 17.98
C LYS A 124 12.45 -40.71 16.90
N THR A 125 12.37 -40.35 15.63
CA THR A 125 12.91 -41.15 14.53
C THR A 125 14.40 -41.38 14.71
N ASN A 126 15.18 -40.35 15.04
CA ASN A 126 16.61 -40.49 15.26
C ASN A 126 16.96 -41.34 16.48
N THR A 127 16.14 -41.30 17.54
CA THR A 127 16.28 -42.20 18.69
C THR A 127 16.03 -43.65 18.30
N GLU A 128 15.01 -43.94 17.50
CA GLU A 128 14.73 -45.26 16.94
C GLU A 128 15.89 -45.79 16.10
N VAL A 129 16.46 -44.95 15.21
CA VAL A 129 17.66 -45.29 14.42
C VAL A 129 18.85 -45.59 15.31
N SER A 130 19.08 -44.80 16.36
CA SER A 130 20.16 -45.05 17.35
C SER A 130 19.99 -46.36 18.07
N ASN A 131 18.78 -46.65 18.54
CA ASN A 131 18.48 -47.90 19.23
C ASN A 131 18.69 -49.11 18.31
N GLN A 132 18.22 -49.01 17.05
CA GLN A 132 18.42 -50.05 16.05
C GLN A 132 19.91 -50.26 15.74
N ALA A 133 20.68 -49.19 15.65
CA ALA A 133 22.14 -49.25 15.44
C ALA A 133 22.83 -50.01 16.60
N ASN A 134 22.46 -49.67 17.84
CA ASN A 134 22.99 -50.31 19.03
C ASN A 134 22.65 -51.81 19.09
N LEU A 135 21.43 -52.21 18.76
CA LEU A 135 21.01 -53.58 18.69
C LEU A 135 21.76 -54.36 17.59
N THR A 136 21.89 -53.77 16.41
CA THR A 136 22.63 -54.32 15.27
C THR A 136 24.09 -54.54 15.62
N ASN A 137 24.75 -53.53 16.21
CA ASN A 137 26.15 -53.61 16.63
C ASN A 137 26.37 -54.66 17.71
N SER A 138 25.46 -54.73 18.72
CA SER A 138 25.54 -55.69 19.79
C SER A 138 25.36 -57.15 19.28
N SER A 139 24.39 -57.34 18.37
CA SER A 139 24.13 -58.63 17.74
C SER A 139 25.30 -59.07 16.86
N SER A 140 25.86 -58.16 16.05
CA SER A 140 27.04 -58.45 15.22
C SER A 140 28.26 -58.82 16.09
N SER A 141 28.51 -58.06 17.16
CA SER A 141 29.61 -58.34 18.07
C SER A 141 29.47 -59.70 18.78
N ALA A 142 28.25 -60.07 19.23
CA ALA A 142 27.98 -61.35 19.86
C ALA A 142 28.23 -62.52 18.88
N ILE A 143 27.79 -62.40 17.63
CA ILE A 143 28.02 -63.42 16.60
C ILE A 143 29.53 -63.53 16.32
N GLU A 144 30.25 -62.43 16.23
CA GLU A 144 31.68 -62.40 15.96
C GLU A 144 32.50 -63.05 17.09
N GLN A 145 32.10 -62.85 18.35
CA GLN A 145 32.67 -63.53 19.51
C GLN A 145 32.42 -65.05 19.45
N GLU A 146 31.20 -65.49 19.03
CA GLU A 146 30.89 -66.90 18.92
C GLU A 146 31.65 -67.53 17.76
N ILE A 147 31.79 -66.89 16.61
CA ILE A 147 32.64 -67.31 15.48
C ILE A 147 34.10 -67.52 15.99
N THR A 148 34.61 -66.59 16.78
CA THR A 148 35.98 -66.65 17.32
C THR A 148 36.16 -67.89 18.25
N LYS A 149 35.18 -68.20 19.11
CA LYS A 149 35.21 -69.39 19.96
C LYS A 149 35.20 -70.64 19.15
N VAL A 150 34.31 -70.76 18.15
CA VAL A 150 34.23 -71.95 17.30
C VAL A 150 35.52 -72.13 16.48
N GLN A 151 36.12 -71.01 15.99
CA GLN A 151 37.44 -71.05 15.32
C GLN A 151 38.54 -71.55 16.23
N GLN A 152 38.53 -71.17 17.54
CA GLN A 152 39.46 -71.69 18.53
C GLN A 152 39.27 -73.17 18.71
N GLN A 153 38.03 -73.65 18.82
CA GLN A 153 37.72 -75.09 18.95
C GLN A 153 38.24 -75.93 17.76
N ILE A 154 38.04 -75.36 16.52
CA ILE A 154 38.58 -76.00 15.31
C ILE A 154 40.10 -76.07 15.40
N GLY A 155 40.79 -75.03 15.85
CA GLY A 155 42.24 -75.02 16.09
C GLY A 155 42.69 -76.11 17.09
N GLU A 156 41.94 -76.26 18.19
CA GLU A 156 42.21 -77.26 19.20
C GLU A 156 42.04 -78.73 18.66
N TYR A 157 41.05 -78.96 17.81
CA TYR A 157 40.87 -80.24 17.09
C TYR A 157 41.95 -80.45 16.00
N GLN A 158 42.38 -79.41 15.30
CA GLN A 158 43.45 -79.52 14.32
C GLN A 158 44.80 -79.84 15.02
N GLU A 159 45.08 -79.22 16.15
CA GLU A 159 46.23 -79.61 17.00
C GLU A 159 46.20 -81.06 17.44
N LEU A 160 45.01 -81.54 17.87
CA LEU A 160 44.81 -82.95 18.21
C LEU A 160 45.09 -83.85 17.01
N ARG A 161 44.52 -83.57 15.84
CA ARG A 161 44.75 -84.27 14.60
C ARG A 161 46.22 -84.38 14.27
N ASP A 162 46.92 -83.20 14.27
CA ASP A 162 48.34 -83.11 13.91
C ASP A 162 49.24 -83.81 14.93
N THR A 163 48.82 -83.90 16.21
CA THR A 163 49.50 -84.64 17.28
C THR A 163 49.40 -86.11 17.04
N ILE A 164 48.21 -86.69 16.64
CA ILE A 164 47.98 -88.06 16.29
C ILE A 164 48.76 -88.46 15.05
N VAL A 165 48.69 -87.70 13.96
CA VAL A 165 49.40 -87.97 12.69
C VAL A 165 50.91 -87.93 12.87
N ASN A 166 51.42 -87.04 13.73
CA ASN A 166 52.88 -86.94 14.01
C ASN A 166 53.31 -87.83 15.14
N LYS A 167 52.40 -88.69 15.68
CA LYS A 167 52.67 -89.68 16.76
C LYS A 167 53.26 -89.09 18.03
N ARG A 168 52.82 -87.87 18.40
CA ARG A 168 53.27 -87.16 19.58
C ARG A 168 52.48 -87.66 20.82
N ALA A 169 53.10 -87.74 21.96
CA ALA A 169 52.43 -88.24 23.20
C ALA A 169 51.71 -87.16 23.98
N ARG A 170 51.79 -85.82 23.61
CA ARG A 170 51.15 -84.75 24.37
C ARG A 170 50.68 -83.65 23.40
N LEU A 171 49.52 -83.07 23.76
CA LEU A 171 49.00 -81.86 23.16
C LEU A 171 49.70 -80.62 23.76
N PRO A 172 49.65 -79.48 23.07
CA PRO A 172 50.06 -78.22 23.65
C PRO A 172 49.30 -77.93 24.96
N THR A 173 49.95 -77.17 25.86
CA THR A 173 49.35 -76.81 27.16
C THR A 173 48.10 -76.00 26.98
N GLY A 174 46.97 -76.41 27.56
CA GLY A 174 45.70 -75.74 27.48
C GLY A 174 44.69 -76.34 26.47
N ASN A 175 45.13 -77.29 25.62
CA ASN A 175 44.19 -77.97 24.71
C ASN A 175 43.33 -78.93 25.49
N PRO A 176 41.97 -78.85 25.47
CA PRO A 176 41.04 -79.60 26.25
C PRO A 176 40.94 -81.09 25.81
N HIS A 177 41.49 -81.50 24.69
CA HIS A 177 41.29 -82.79 24.04
C HIS A 177 42.37 -83.79 24.43
N GLN A 178 43.17 -83.59 25.48
CA GLN A 178 44.19 -84.53 25.97
C GLN A 178 43.59 -85.92 26.31
N SER A 179 42.35 -85.98 26.75
CA SER A 179 41.66 -87.24 27.04
C SER A 179 41.39 -88.06 25.77
N ILE A 180 41.16 -87.46 24.61
CA ILE A 180 40.97 -88.10 23.31
C ILE A 180 42.34 -88.66 22.86
N LEU A 181 43.40 -87.87 22.97
CA LEU A 181 44.76 -88.31 22.65
C LEU A 181 45.16 -89.48 23.47
N ASN A 182 44.89 -89.49 24.79
CA ASN A 182 45.20 -90.61 25.73
C ASN A 182 44.48 -91.92 25.28
N ARG A 183 43.19 -91.80 24.87
CA ARG A 183 42.44 -93.00 24.39
C ARG A 183 43.07 -93.54 23.08
N TYR A 184 43.47 -92.67 22.19
CA TYR A 184 44.22 -93.00 20.94
C TYR A 184 45.51 -93.70 21.29
N LEU A 185 46.33 -93.21 22.19
CA LEU A 185 47.62 -93.81 22.59
C LEU A 185 47.48 -95.18 23.18
N ILE A 186 46.42 -95.42 24.01
CA ILE A 186 46.08 -96.80 24.56
C ILE A 186 45.71 -97.71 23.40
N ALA A 187 44.77 -97.27 22.53
CA ALA A 187 44.32 -98.09 21.37
C ALA A 187 45.48 -98.46 20.43
N SER A 188 46.42 -97.52 20.22
CA SER A 188 47.59 -97.76 19.39
C SER A 188 48.64 -98.68 19.93
N GLN A 189 48.64 -98.92 21.25
CA GLN A 189 49.48 -99.91 21.92
C GLN A 189 48.91 -101.34 21.86
N GLU A 190 47.57 -101.46 21.85
CA GLU A 190 46.85 -102.72 21.84
C GLU A 190 46.75 -103.34 20.41
N GLN A 191 46.77 -102.50 19.37
CA GLN A 191 46.65 -102.92 17.96
C GLN A 191 48.02 -102.92 17.23
N THR A 192 48.52 -104.19 16.92
CA THR A 192 49.81 -104.47 16.33
C THR A 192 49.95 -104.06 14.82
N GLN A 193 48.92 -103.51 14.19
CA GLN A 193 48.85 -103.19 12.76
C GLN A 193 48.19 -101.82 12.48
N GLY A 194 48.63 -100.70 12.92
CA GLY A 194 48.37 -99.34 12.39
C GLY A 194 46.89 -98.90 12.07
N THR A 195 45.91 -99.72 12.39
CA THR A 195 44.46 -99.49 12.07
C THR A 195 43.73 -98.62 13.15
N ALA A 196 44.39 -98.30 14.28
CA ALA A 196 43.78 -97.51 15.35
C ALA A 196 43.69 -96.01 15.00
N GLU A 197 44.50 -95.50 14.12
CA GLU A 197 44.57 -94.04 13.73
C GLU A 197 43.37 -93.54 12.95
N GLU A 198 42.90 -94.36 11.98
CA GLU A 198 41.84 -93.95 11.04
C GLU A 198 40.51 -93.63 11.71
N PRO A 199 39.98 -94.40 12.68
CA PRO A 199 38.72 -94.07 13.38
C PRO A 199 38.81 -92.71 14.12
N PHE A 200 39.96 -92.44 14.78
CA PHE A 200 40.13 -91.21 15.55
C PHE A 200 40.26 -89.99 14.62
N LEU A 201 41.01 -90.11 13.53
CA LEU A 201 41.08 -89.06 12.53
C LEU A 201 39.76 -88.80 11.83
N SER A 202 38.98 -89.82 11.55
CA SER A 202 37.63 -89.70 11.00
C SER A 202 36.70 -88.93 11.98
N GLN A 203 36.73 -89.25 13.26
CA GLN A 203 35.93 -88.61 14.30
C GLN A 203 36.33 -87.13 14.46
N ILE A 204 37.65 -86.87 14.47
CA ILE A 204 38.18 -85.48 14.56
C ILE A 204 37.77 -84.64 13.35
N ASN A 205 37.93 -85.19 12.12
CA ASN A 205 37.52 -84.52 10.93
C ASN A 205 36.02 -84.25 10.83
N GLN A 206 35.22 -85.21 11.35
CA GLN A 206 33.78 -84.99 11.47
C GLN A 206 33.42 -83.85 12.43
N SER A 207 34.14 -83.79 13.61
CA SER A 207 33.96 -82.73 14.58
C SER A 207 34.36 -81.32 13.96
N ILE A 208 35.48 -81.30 13.25
CA ILE A 208 35.92 -80.07 12.55
C ILE A 208 34.86 -79.64 11.49
N ALA A 209 34.40 -80.59 10.66
CA ALA A 209 33.37 -80.29 9.65
C ALA A 209 32.06 -79.78 10.28
N GLY A 210 31.66 -80.33 11.44
CA GLY A 210 30.50 -79.85 12.20
C GLY A 210 30.68 -78.42 12.69
N LEU A 211 31.87 -78.06 13.20
CA LEU A 211 32.21 -76.71 13.66
C LEU A 211 32.32 -75.74 12.49
N GLU A 212 32.88 -76.13 11.37
CA GLU A 212 32.93 -75.32 10.15
C GLU A 212 31.52 -75.03 9.63
N SER A 213 30.61 -75.98 9.67
CA SER A 213 29.20 -75.76 9.34
C SER A 213 28.52 -74.76 10.27
N SER A 214 28.90 -74.81 11.57
CA SER A 214 28.41 -73.85 12.59
C SER A 214 28.90 -72.38 12.26
N ILE A 215 30.18 -72.23 11.88
CA ILE A 215 30.69 -70.90 11.40
C ILE A 215 29.93 -70.43 10.18
N ALA A 216 29.66 -71.31 9.23
CA ALA A 216 28.91 -70.92 8.01
C ALA A 216 27.52 -70.45 8.38
N SER A 217 26.83 -71.08 9.31
CA SER A 217 25.52 -70.70 9.83
C SER A 217 25.59 -69.35 10.57
N LEU A 218 26.60 -69.11 11.41
CA LEU A 218 26.81 -67.85 12.12
C LEU A 218 27.10 -66.70 11.14
N LYS A 219 27.89 -66.95 10.08
CA LYS A 219 28.13 -65.96 9.03
C LYS A 219 26.88 -65.60 8.23
N ILE A 220 25.99 -66.56 7.98
CA ILE A 220 24.70 -66.30 7.35
C ILE A 220 23.84 -65.46 8.27
N GLN A 221 23.80 -65.76 9.59
CA GLN A 221 23.10 -64.91 10.56
C GLN A 221 23.67 -63.52 10.62
N GLN A 222 25.00 -63.33 10.59
CA GLN A 222 25.66 -62.06 10.58
C GLN A 222 25.31 -61.26 9.32
N ALA A 223 25.29 -61.90 8.16
CA ALA A 223 24.88 -61.28 6.89
C ALA A 223 23.39 -60.92 6.85
N GLY A 224 22.56 -61.61 7.64
CA GLY A 224 21.13 -61.34 7.80
C GLY A 224 20.81 -60.17 8.76
N ILE A 225 21.79 -59.66 9.51
CA ILE A 225 21.63 -58.45 10.30
C ILE A 225 21.45 -57.28 9.33
N GLY A 226 20.21 -56.66 9.31
CA GLY A 226 19.83 -55.62 8.37
C GLY A 226 20.70 -54.35 8.49
N SER A 227 20.71 -53.55 7.45
CA SER A 227 21.32 -52.22 7.47
C SER A 227 20.55 -51.27 8.39
N VAL A 228 21.25 -50.47 9.14
CA VAL A 228 20.67 -49.41 9.99
C VAL A 228 20.19 -48.26 9.10
N ALA A 229 18.98 -47.72 9.36
CA ALA A 229 18.49 -46.53 8.72
C ALA A 229 19.40 -45.33 9.03
N THR A 230 19.40 -44.32 8.12
CA THR A 230 20.15 -43.10 8.29
C THR A 230 19.38 -42.11 9.18
N TYR A 231 20.10 -41.27 9.95
CA TYR A 231 19.52 -40.20 10.74
C TYR A 231 18.82 -39.18 9.83
N ASP A 232 17.66 -38.67 10.27
CA ASP A 232 16.97 -37.54 9.62
C ASP A 232 17.57 -36.21 10.07
N ASN A 233 18.30 -35.56 9.18
CA ASN A 233 18.93 -34.25 9.38
C ASN A 233 18.11 -33.09 8.78
N SER A 234 16.84 -33.34 8.43
CA SER A 234 16.00 -32.35 7.73
C SER A 234 15.30 -31.35 8.65
N LEU A 235 15.57 -31.33 9.95
CA LEU A 235 14.90 -30.48 10.94
C LEU A 235 14.90 -28.99 10.53
N ALA A 236 16.08 -28.44 10.25
CA ALA A 236 16.22 -27.05 9.88
C ALA A 236 15.44 -26.70 8.60
N THR A 237 15.50 -27.59 7.61
CA THR A 237 14.80 -27.39 6.33
C THR A 237 13.27 -27.44 6.52
N LYS A 238 12.76 -28.38 7.32
CA LYS A 238 11.32 -28.48 7.56
C LYS A 238 10.77 -27.28 8.34
N ILE A 239 11.51 -26.79 9.34
CA ILE A 239 11.14 -25.56 10.08
C ILE A 239 11.19 -24.35 9.16
N GLU A 240 12.20 -24.24 8.28
CA GLU A 240 12.30 -23.13 7.33
C GLU A 240 11.16 -23.12 6.30
N VAL A 241 10.77 -24.27 5.79
CA VAL A 241 9.59 -24.39 4.92
C VAL A 241 8.34 -23.93 5.64
N LEU A 242 8.13 -24.40 6.88
CA LEU A 242 6.98 -23.98 7.71
C LEU A 242 7.01 -22.45 7.93
N ARG A 243 8.16 -21.88 8.30
CA ARG A 243 8.34 -20.43 8.49
C ARG A 243 7.98 -19.66 7.24
N THR A 244 8.48 -20.11 6.08
CA THR A 244 8.20 -19.48 4.79
C THR A 244 6.70 -19.47 4.46
N GLN A 245 5.97 -20.54 4.75
CA GLN A 245 4.51 -20.59 4.57
C GLN A 245 3.78 -19.55 5.41
N PHE A 246 4.14 -19.45 6.71
CA PHE A 246 3.54 -18.44 7.59
C PHE A 246 3.89 -17.02 7.16
N LEU A 247 5.14 -16.75 6.77
CA LEU A 247 5.58 -15.44 6.24
C LEU A 247 4.86 -15.07 4.95
N GLN A 248 4.67 -16.01 4.03
CA GLN A 248 3.93 -15.80 2.80
C GLN A 248 2.47 -15.42 3.09
N THR A 249 1.82 -16.13 3.99
CA THR A 249 0.44 -15.83 4.41
C THR A 249 0.34 -14.45 5.05
N ALA A 250 1.23 -14.13 5.98
CA ALA A 250 1.29 -12.81 6.63
C ALA A 250 1.53 -11.68 5.62
N SER A 251 2.41 -11.90 4.62
CA SER A 251 2.70 -10.92 3.58
C SER A 251 1.51 -10.68 2.65
N GLN A 252 0.75 -11.71 2.30
CA GLN A 252 -0.49 -11.58 1.53
C GLN A 252 -1.55 -10.80 2.29
N GLN A 253 -1.72 -11.09 3.59
CA GLN A 253 -2.63 -10.33 4.44
C GLN A 253 -2.20 -8.87 4.57
N GLN A 254 -0.89 -8.60 4.73
CA GLN A 254 -0.36 -7.25 4.79
C GLN A 254 -0.67 -6.46 3.51
N LEU A 255 -0.45 -7.04 2.34
CA LEU A 255 -0.79 -6.41 1.07
C LEU A 255 -2.28 -6.08 0.97
N THR A 256 -3.15 -6.98 1.44
CA THR A 256 -4.59 -6.73 1.47
C THR A 256 -4.94 -5.55 2.36
N VAL A 257 -4.37 -5.48 3.58
CA VAL A 257 -4.58 -4.37 4.52
C VAL A 257 -4.04 -3.05 3.95
N GLU A 258 -2.88 -3.06 3.28
CA GLU A 258 -2.31 -1.87 2.65
C GLU A 258 -3.17 -1.33 1.51
N ASN A 259 -3.76 -2.21 0.69
CA ASN A 259 -4.72 -1.81 -0.33
C ASN A 259 -5.98 -1.19 0.28
N GLN A 260 -6.53 -1.81 1.33
CA GLN A 260 -7.69 -1.28 2.06
C GLN A 260 -7.39 0.08 2.71
N LEU A 261 -6.20 0.26 3.30
CA LEU A 261 -5.75 1.54 3.85
C LEU A 261 -5.68 2.63 2.77
N THR A 262 -5.18 2.30 1.60
CA THR A 262 -5.08 3.24 0.47
C THR A 262 -6.46 3.67 0.00
N GLU A 263 -7.38 2.72 -0.18
CA GLU A 263 -8.76 3.01 -0.57
C GLU A 263 -9.48 3.87 0.48
N LEU A 264 -9.34 3.50 1.74
CA LEU A 264 -9.98 4.21 2.84
C LEU A 264 -9.48 5.65 2.99
N LYS A 265 -8.18 5.91 2.76
CA LYS A 265 -7.61 7.26 2.73
C LYS A 265 -8.22 8.12 1.64
N VAL A 266 -8.42 7.57 0.44
CA VAL A 266 -9.09 8.28 -0.66
C VAL A 266 -10.54 8.63 -0.27
N GLN A 267 -11.27 7.70 0.36
CA GLN A 267 -12.63 7.94 0.83
C GLN A 267 -12.67 9.02 1.93
N LEU A 268 -11.70 9.02 2.85
CA LEU A 268 -11.56 10.02 3.90
C LEU A 268 -11.27 11.41 3.32
N ASP A 269 -10.39 11.50 2.32
CA ASP A 269 -10.10 12.75 1.61
C ASP A 269 -11.37 13.29 0.92
N GLN A 270 -12.12 12.43 0.25
CA GLN A 270 -13.41 12.81 -0.37
C GLN A 270 -14.44 13.29 0.67
N ALA A 271 -14.55 12.58 1.80
CA ALA A 271 -15.45 12.99 2.88
C ALA A 271 -15.03 14.34 3.47
N THR A 272 -13.72 14.57 3.63
CA THR A 272 -13.16 15.84 4.12
C THR A 272 -13.41 16.98 3.13
N GLN A 273 -13.27 16.75 1.83
CA GLN A 273 -13.61 17.73 0.80
C GLN A 273 -15.11 18.07 0.81
N ARG A 274 -15.99 17.07 0.93
CA ARG A 274 -17.43 17.30 1.05
C ARG A 274 -17.77 18.12 2.28
N LEU A 275 -17.11 17.83 3.40
CA LEU A 275 -17.27 18.63 4.63
C LEU A 275 -16.83 20.09 4.40
N GLY A 276 -15.72 20.32 3.71
CA GLY A 276 -15.27 21.67 3.33
C GLY A 276 -16.26 22.42 2.44
N ASN A 277 -16.98 21.72 1.56
CA ASN A 277 -17.99 22.31 0.69
C ASN A 277 -19.25 22.78 1.44
N ASN A 278 -19.43 22.35 2.70
CA ASN A 278 -20.55 22.82 3.54
C ASN A 278 -20.35 24.24 4.11
N THR A 279 -19.23 24.88 3.79
CA THR A 279 -18.94 26.28 4.14
C THR A 279 -18.65 27.07 2.88
N LEU A 280 -19.54 27.98 2.51
CA LEU A 280 -19.40 28.85 1.36
C LEU A 280 -18.89 30.21 1.82
N THR A 281 -17.74 30.64 1.26
CA THR A 281 -17.09 31.91 1.60
C THR A 281 -16.97 32.82 0.38
N ALA A 282 -16.82 34.12 0.63
CA ALA A 282 -16.61 35.12 -0.40
C ALA A 282 -15.23 34.93 -1.09
N PRO A 283 -15.14 34.72 -2.42
CA PRO A 283 -13.88 34.56 -3.13
C PRO A 283 -13.10 35.88 -3.31
N SER A 284 -13.79 36.98 -3.22
CA SER A 284 -13.21 38.35 -3.38
C SER A 284 -13.99 39.37 -2.58
N LYS A 285 -13.36 40.50 -2.34
CA LYS A 285 -14.05 41.68 -1.78
C LYS A 285 -15.00 42.24 -2.83
N GLY A 286 -16.22 42.65 -2.39
CA GLY A 286 -17.19 43.30 -3.26
C GLY A 286 -18.57 43.48 -2.66
N ILE A 287 -19.53 43.86 -3.49
CA ILE A 287 -20.92 44.07 -3.15
C ILE A 287 -21.73 42.86 -3.60
N VAL A 288 -22.51 42.28 -2.73
CA VAL A 288 -23.34 41.12 -3.01
C VAL A 288 -24.61 41.52 -3.77
N HIS A 289 -24.80 40.96 -4.97
CA HIS A 289 -26.05 41.00 -5.69
C HIS A 289 -26.73 39.62 -5.59
N LEU A 290 -27.82 39.58 -4.84
CA LEU A 290 -28.52 38.33 -4.53
C LEU A 290 -29.48 37.96 -5.65
N ASN A 291 -29.53 36.69 -6.06
CA ASN A 291 -30.59 36.18 -6.90
C ASN A 291 -31.84 35.95 -6.07
N SER A 292 -32.85 36.81 -6.29
CA SER A 292 -34.11 36.82 -5.53
C SER A 292 -34.90 35.52 -5.58
N GLU A 293 -34.64 34.65 -6.57
CA GLU A 293 -35.30 33.35 -6.70
C GLU A 293 -34.95 32.39 -5.53
N PHE A 294 -33.77 32.58 -4.91
CA PHE A 294 -33.27 31.71 -3.84
C PHE A 294 -33.37 32.34 -2.46
N GLU A 295 -33.91 33.52 -2.35
CA GLU A 295 -34.12 34.19 -1.07
C GLU A 295 -35.05 33.37 -0.18
N GLY A 296 -34.63 33.09 1.06
CA GLY A 296 -35.41 32.33 2.04
C GLY A 296 -35.52 30.82 1.80
N LYS A 297 -34.91 30.27 0.73
CA LYS A 297 -34.88 28.82 0.52
C LYS A 297 -33.96 28.12 1.53
N ASN A 298 -34.42 27.03 2.11
CA ASN A 298 -33.67 26.22 3.07
C ASN A 298 -32.73 25.19 2.39
N ARG A 299 -32.92 24.94 1.10
CA ARG A 299 -32.07 24.05 0.27
C ARG A 299 -31.93 24.67 -1.11
N ILE A 300 -30.70 24.62 -1.62
CA ILE A 300 -30.37 25.10 -2.97
C ILE A 300 -29.46 24.04 -3.60
N PRO A 301 -29.80 23.51 -4.79
CA PRO A 301 -29.00 22.50 -5.45
C PRO A 301 -27.57 22.98 -5.70
N THR A 302 -26.59 22.09 -5.55
CA THR A 302 -25.19 22.35 -5.86
C THR A 302 -25.02 22.85 -7.30
N GLY A 303 -24.15 23.85 -7.49
CA GLY A 303 -23.89 24.47 -8.80
C GLY A 303 -24.88 25.56 -9.20
N THR A 304 -25.94 25.78 -8.41
CA THR A 304 -26.90 26.87 -8.68
C THR A 304 -26.31 28.22 -8.29
N GLU A 305 -26.36 29.20 -9.20
CA GLU A 305 -25.91 30.56 -8.90
C GLU A 305 -26.90 31.26 -7.96
N ILE A 306 -26.41 31.62 -6.77
CA ILE A 306 -27.19 32.22 -5.69
C ILE A 306 -26.98 33.74 -5.60
N ALA A 307 -25.79 34.18 -5.91
CA ALA A 307 -25.41 35.58 -5.85
C ALA A 307 -24.25 35.88 -6.79
N GLN A 308 -24.03 37.15 -7.05
CA GLN A 308 -22.85 37.66 -7.71
C GLN A 308 -22.17 38.69 -6.82
N ILE A 309 -20.84 38.66 -6.76
CA ILE A 309 -20.08 39.71 -6.06
C ILE A 309 -19.49 40.66 -7.09
N PHE A 310 -19.97 41.87 -7.06
CA PHE A 310 -19.49 42.97 -7.88
C PHE A 310 -18.33 43.69 -7.16
N PRO A 311 -17.24 43.97 -7.83
CA PRO A 311 -16.18 44.76 -7.23
C PRO A 311 -16.67 46.15 -6.85
N VAL A 312 -16.20 46.66 -5.71
CA VAL A 312 -16.51 48.01 -5.26
C VAL A 312 -15.87 49.02 -6.22
N ILE A 313 -16.68 49.77 -6.95
CA ILE A 313 -16.21 50.72 -8.01
C ILE A 313 -15.27 51.79 -7.44
N THR A 314 -15.46 52.19 -6.18
CA THR A 314 -14.56 53.18 -5.52
C THR A 314 -13.15 52.64 -5.28
N ASP A 315 -12.99 51.33 -5.19
CA ASP A 315 -11.71 50.64 -4.96
C ASP A 315 -11.03 50.26 -6.28
N THR A 316 -11.78 50.23 -7.40
CA THR A 316 -11.25 49.98 -8.73
C THR A 316 -10.73 51.28 -9.35
N ARG A 317 -9.45 51.30 -9.73
CA ARG A 317 -8.85 52.46 -10.43
C ARG A 317 -9.24 52.55 -11.90
N GLU A 318 -9.81 51.47 -12.42
CA GLU A 318 -10.01 51.29 -13.88
C GLU A 318 -11.41 50.72 -14.13
N VAL A 319 -12.13 51.31 -15.06
CA VAL A 319 -13.41 50.81 -15.54
C VAL A 319 -13.40 50.71 -17.07
N LEU A 320 -14.11 49.72 -17.56
CA LEU A 320 -14.37 49.53 -18.97
C LEU A 320 -15.76 50.10 -19.28
N ILE A 321 -15.80 51.07 -20.20
CA ILE A 321 -17.06 51.63 -20.65
C ILE A 321 -17.32 51.13 -22.07
N THR A 322 -18.42 50.44 -22.22
CA THR A 322 -18.86 49.91 -23.49
C THR A 322 -20.04 50.76 -24.00
N TYR A 323 -19.99 51.24 -25.21
CA TYR A 323 -21.07 52.05 -25.79
C TYR A 323 -21.35 51.64 -27.24
N TYR A 324 -22.47 52.07 -27.81
CA TYR A 324 -22.87 51.68 -29.15
C TYR A 324 -22.74 52.89 -30.11
N VAL A 325 -22.13 52.64 -31.28
CA VAL A 325 -21.90 53.67 -32.31
C VAL A 325 -22.43 53.18 -33.66
N SER A 326 -23.13 54.06 -34.40
CA SER A 326 -23.57 53.77 -35.75
C SER A 326 -22.36 53.57 -36.69
N SER A 327 -22.57 52.78 -37.76
CA SER A 327 -21.59 52.54 -38.82
C SER A 327 -21.02 53.84 -39.44
N ASP A 328 -21.80 54.92 -39.43
CA ASP A 328 -21.42 56.20 -40.04
C ASP A 328 -20.26 56.87 -39.29
N TYR A 329 -20.12 56.62 -37.99
CA TYR A 329 -19.07 57.19 -37.16
C TYR A 329 -17.86 56.23 -36.96
N LEU A 330 -17.95 55.00 -37.43
CA LEU A 330 -16.87 54.04 -37.28
C LEU A 330 -15.53 54.48 -37.93
N PRO A 331 -15.52 55.04 -39.13
CA PRO A 331 -14.29 55.50 -39.77
C PRO A 331 -13.58 56.66 -39.05
N LEU A 332 -14.24 57.28 -38.06
CA LEU A 332 -13.72 58.41 -37.29
C LEU A 332 -13.15 57.95 -35.93
N LEU A 333 -13.17 56.64 -35.64
CA LEU A 333 -12.73 56.07 -34.39
C LEU A 333 -11.42 55.27 -34.58
N ASP A 334 -10.35 55.77 -33.94
CA ASP A 334 -9.05 55.08 -33.96
C ASP A 334 -8.70 54.50 -32.58
N LYS A 335 -8.05 53.36 -32.59
CA LYS A 335 -7.55 52.74 -31.36
C LYS A 335 -6.50 53.66 -30.70
N GLY A 336 -6.63 53.87 -29.38
CA GLY A 336 -5.77 54.77 -28.59
C GLY A 336 -6.28 56.24 -28.56
N GLN A 337 -7.34 56.56 -29.29
CA GLN A 337 -7.94 57.86 -29.31
C GLN A 337 -8.54 58.23 -27.95
N THR A 338 -8.38 59.50 -27.53
CA THR A 338 -9.00 60.02 -26.31
C THR A 338 -10.45 60.40 -26.58
N VAL A 339 -11.35 59.85 -25.82
CA VAL A 339 -12.80 60.06 -25.87
C VAL A 339 -13.27 60.68 -24.56
N ARG A 340 -14.14 61.70 -24.68
CA ARG A 340 -14.82 62.33 -23.54
C ARG A 340 -16.25 61.83 -23.48
N LEU A 341 -16.64 61.20 -22.34
CA LEU A 341 -18.01 60.75 -22.11
C LEU A 341 -18.66 61.68 -21.09
N LYS A 342 -19.78 62.29 -21.45
CA LYS A 342 -20.60 63.08 -20.55
C LYS A 342 -21.75 62.21 -20.08
N LEU A 343 -21.79 61.94 -18.77
CA LEU A 343 -22.88 61.20 -18.14
C LEU A 343 -24.09 62.11 -17.94
N GLU A 344 -25.26 61.75 -18.49
CA GLU A 344 -26.51 62.42 -18.23
C GLU A 344 -27.17 61.90 -16.96
N LYS A 345 -27.73 62.81 -16.16
CA LYS A 345 -28.57 62.51 -14.96
C LYS A 345 -27.89 61.91 -13.73
N ILE A 346 -26.61 62.12 -13.54
CA ILE A 346 -25.98 61.83 -12.24
C ILE A 346 -25.87 63.14 -11.43
N GLY A 347 -26.90 63.45 -10.67
CA GLY A 347 -26.97 64.66 -9.88
C GLY A 347 -27.10 65.97 -10.72
N ASN A 348 -27.06 67.15 -10.05
CA ASN A 348 -27.21 68.47 -10.67
C ASN A 348 -26.00 68.90 -11.50
N HIS A 349 -24.95 68.11 -11.58
CA HIS A 349 -23.72 68.45 -12.34
C HIS A 349 -23.37 67.31 -13.29
N GLY A 350 -23.23 67.63 -14.56
CA GLY A 350 -22.79 66.67 -15.58
C GLY A 350 -21.34 66.21 -15.32
N THR A 351 -21.15 64.93 -15.09
CA THR A 351 -19.81 64.34 -14.90
C THR A 351 -19.23 63.94 -16.24
N THR A 352 -18.01 64.42 -16.54
CA THR A 352 -17.28 64.04 -17.75
C THR A 352 -16.19 63.02 -17.41
N ILE A 353 -16.20 61.87 -18.07
CA ILE A 353 -15.17 60.85 -17.96
C ILE A 353 -14.30 60.92 -19.22
N ILE A 354 -12.98 60.95 -19.03
CA ILE A 354 -12.02 60.88 -20.10
C ILE A 354 -11.39 59.49 -20.12
N GLY A 355 -11.41 58.85 -21.29
CA GLY A 355 -10.83 57.54 -21.45
C GLY A 355 -10.15 57.36 -22.81
N GLN A 356 -9.43 56.27 -23.00
CA GLN A 356 -8.81 55.91 -24.27
C GLN A 356 -9.56 54.72 -24.89
N LEU A 357 -9.79 54.84 -26.22
CA LEU A 357 -10.42 53.75 -26.98
C LEU A 357 -9.48 52.55 -27.09
N GLN A 358 -9.87 51.43 -26.50
CA GLN A 358 -9.03 50.25 -26.42
C GLN A 358 -9.29 49.30 -27.58
N THR A 359 -10.53 48.97 -27.82
CA THR A 359 -10.96 48.07 -28.90
C THR A 359 -12.25 48.56 -29.54
N ILE A 360 -12.41 48.23 -30.83
CA ILE A 360 -13.66 48.44 -31.57
C ILE A 360 -14.06 47.05 -32.07
N ASP A 361 -15.24 46.61 -31.70
CA ASP A 361 -15.76 45.33 -32.17
C ASP A 361 -15.98 45.40 -33.68
N GLN A 362 -15.43 44.48 -34.43
CA GLN A 362 -15.53 44.45 -35.90
C GLN A 362 -16.87 43.86 -36.36
N THR A 363 -17.60 43.21 -35.47
CA THR A 363 -18.87 42.57 -35.78
C THR A 363 -20.04 43.49 -35.37
N PRO A 364 -20.88 43.96 -36.30
CA PRO A 364 -22.00 44.83 -35.97
C PRO A 364 -23.09 44.04 -35.22
N THR A 365 -23.64 44.64 -34.17
CA THR A 365 -24.89 44.18 -33.54
C THR A 365 -26.07 44.81 -34.31
N ARG A 366 -26.92 43.96 -34.89
CA ARG A 366 -28.15 44.42 -35.59
C ARG A 366 -29.21 44.80 -34.58
N THR A 367 -29.65 46.02 -34.61
CA THR A 367 -30.76 46.58 -33.83
C THR A 367 -31.82 47.20 -34.73
N GLU A 368 -32.97 47.53 -34.17
CA GLU A 368 -34.01 48.27 -34.91
C GLU A 368 -33.52 49.63 -35.40
N GLN A 369 -32.49 50.16 -34.81
CA GLN A 369 -31.88 51.44 -35.15
C GLN A 369 -30.71 51.32 -36.18
N GLY A 370 -30.46 50.10 -36.71
CA GLY A 370 -29.43 49.84 -37.70
C GLY A 370 -28.27 48.98 -37.15
N ASN A 371 -27.15 48.98 -37.89
CA ASN A 371 -25.95 48.25 -37.50
C ASN A 371 -25.16 49.13 -36.50
N LEU A 372 -25.09 48.65 -35.24
CA LEU A 372 -24.33 49.31 -34.18
C LEU A 372 -23.05 48.56 -33.90
N PHE A 373 -21.94 49.27 -33.76
CA PHE A 373 -20.65 48.71 -33.33
C PHE A 373 -20.42 49.01 -31.86
N LYS A 374 -19.64 48.16 -31.18
CA LYS A 374 -19.42 48.20 -29.74
C LYS A 374 -17.97 48.57 -29.38
N PRO A 375 -17.63 49.85 -29.39
CA PRO A 375 -16.33 50.31 -28.93
C PRO A 375 -16.22 50.16 -27.40
N GLN A 376 -15.00 49.87 -26.96
CA GLN A 376 -14.66 49.75 -25.54
C GLN A 376 -13.66 50.84 -25.15
N LEU A 377 -13.99 51.62 -24.16
CA LEU A 377 -13.20 52.69 -23.63
C LEU A 377 -12.61 52.28 -22.28
N PHE A 378 -11.32 52.46 -22.15
CA PHE A 378 -10.61 52.25 -20.90
C PHE A 378 -10.31 53.59 -20.21
N THR A 379 -10.64 53.72 -18.92
CA THR A 379 -10.34 54.90 -18.13
C THR A 379 -9.31 54.56 -17.05
N PRO A 380 -8.09 55.09 -17.12
CA PRO A 380 -7.03 54.76 -16.17
C PRO A 380 -7.17 55.44 -14.80
N ASN A 381 -8.17 56.33 -14.57
CA ASN A 381 -8.27 57.03 -13.31
C ASN A 381 -9.70 57.54 -13.01
N LEU A 382 -10.43 56.78 -12.21
CA LEU A 382 -11.78 57.14 -11.75
C LEU A 382 -11.79 58.14 -10.59
N LYS A 383 -10.64 58.54 -10.05
CA LYS A 383 -10.53 59.48 -8.90
C LYS A 383 -11.09 60.90 -9.13
N THR A 384 -11.51 61.18 -10.34
CA THR A 384 -12.07 62.50 -10.68
C THR A 384 -13.58 62.61 -10.45
N ILE A 385 -14.26 61.51 -10.09
CA ILE A 385 -15.69 61.52 -9.74
C ILE A 385 -15.80 61.72 -8.21
N GLN A 386 -15.61 62.96 -7.78
CA GLN A 386 -15.89 63.36 -6.39
C GLN A 386 -17.39 63.61 -6.23
N ASN A 387 -18.17 62.54 -5.96
CA ASN A 387 -19.45 62.63 -5.27
C ASN A 387 -19.73 61.36 -4.48
N PRO A 388 -19.93 61.45 -3.12
CA PRO A 388 -20.01 60.31 -2.23
C PRO A 388 -21.36 59.58 -2.24
N CYS A 389 -22.24 59.83 -3.21
CA CYS A 389 -23.59 59.23 -3.28
C CYS A 389 -23.87 58.39 -4.53
N LEU A 390 -22.85 57.81 -5.15
CA LEU A 390 -23.04 56.91 -6.28
C LEU A 390 -22.94 55.45 -5.85
N SER A 391 -24.03 54.91 -5.32
CA SER A 391 -24.34 53.50 -5.52
C SER A 391 -24.79 53.37 -6.98
N LEU A 392 -23.86 53.04 -7.86
CA LEU A 392 -24.17 52.72 -9.25
C LEU A 392 -24.75 51.29 -9.24
N ASP A 393 -26.08 51.17 -9.26
CA ASP A 393 -26.69 49.94 -9.73
C ASP A 393 -26.15 49.64 -11.15
N PRO A 394 -25.77 48.45 -11.49
CA PRO A 394 -25.39 48.06 -12.84
C PRO A 394 -26.64 48.16 -13.72
N GLY A 395 -26.81 49.30 -14.35
CA GLY A 395 -27.94 49.63 -15.17
C GLY A 395 -27.51 50.43 -16.38
N TRP A 396 -28.33 50.40 -17.43
CA TRP A 396 -28.13 51.15 -18.66
C TRP A 396 -28.13 52.63 -18.39
N PHE A 397 -27.04 53.32 -18.77
CA PHE A 397 -26.92 54.77 -18.71
C PHE A 397 -26.98 55.38 -20.14
N LEU A 398 -27.70 56.50 -20.28
CA LEU A 398 -27.67 57.29 -21.50
C LEU A 398 -26.44 58.20 -21.48
N PHE A 399 -25.55 58.01 -22.47
CA PHE A 399 -24.36 58.82 -22.64
C PHE A 399 -24.50 59.78 -23.81
N HIS A 400 -24.03 61.01 -23.57
CA HIS A 400 -23.68 61.94 -24.70
C HIS A 400 -22.16 61.91 -24.81
N PRO A 401 -21.57 61.14 -25.70
CA PRO A 401 -20.13 61.28 -25.92
C PRO A 401 -19.83 62.58 -26.67
N MET A 402 -19.10 63.44 -25.99
CA MET A 402 -18.39 64.52 -26.70
C MET A 402 -17.03 63.98 -27.10
N GLY A 403 -16.85 63.55 -28.34
CA GLY A 403 -15.55 63.16 -28.87
C GLY A 403 -14.77 64.41 -29.32
N VAL A 404 -13.57 64.58 -28.75
CA VAL A 404 -12.59 65.50 -29.33
C VAL A 404 -11.61 64.67 -30.12
N PHE A 405 -11.69 64.77 -31.46
CA PHE A 405 -10.73 64.05 -32.30
C PHE A 405 -9.60 65.08 -32.60
N TYR A 406 -8.35 64.72 -32.29
CA TYR A 406 -7.15 65.49 -32.68
C TYR A 406 -6.57 64.95 -33.98
#